data_2e03bc8d7aa103936984f3fb877ade14
#
_entry.id   2e03bc8d7aa103936984f3fb877ade14
#
_cell.length_a   1.000
_cell.length_b   1.000
_cell.length_c   1.000
_cell.angle_alpha   90.00
_cell.angle_beta   90.00
_cell.angle_gamma   90.00
#
_symmetry.space_group_name_H-M   'P 1'
#
loop_
_entity.id
_entity.type
_entity.pdbx_description
1 polymer ?
#
loop_
_entity_poly.entity_id
_entity_poly.type
_entity_poly.pdbx_seq_one_letter_code
_entity_poly.pdbx_strand_id
1 'polypeptide(L)'
;MLEGDFVERLRHEGAKRYHAEHPFHLRMHEGLLDPPALQAWVLNRYYYQTRIPIKDALILAKSDERAFRRAWIRRIHDHDGSDTDEGGLAAWLRLARGVGLDRKSWRAVDRCCRAFV
;
A
#
# COMPACT_ATOMS: atom_id res chain seq x y z
N MET A 1 -19.11 -10.84 -22.23
CA MET A 1 -19.30 -10.52 -20.79
C MET A 1 -19.71 -9.07 -20.71
N LEU A 2 -20.85 -8.77 -20.15
CA LEU A 2 -21.29 -7.41 -19.91
C LEU A 2 -20.48 -6.80 -18.77
N GLU A 3 -20.27 -5.47 -18.79
CA GLU A 3 -19.52 -4.76 -17.77
C GLU A 3 -20.02 -5.04 -16.35
N GLY A 4 -21.33 -5.14 -16.15
CA GLY A 4 -21.94 -5.49 -14.88
C GLY A 4 -21.53 -6.88 -14.36
N ASP A 5 -21.47 -7.87 -15.23
CA ASP A 5 -21.08 -9.24 -14.86
C ASP A 5 -19.61 -9.30 -14.42
N PHE A 6 -18.74 -8.52 -15.06
CA PHE A 6 -17.34 -8.45 -14.71
C PHE A 6 -17.13 -7.83 -13.32
N VAL A 7 -17.79 -6.70 -13.04
CA VAL A 7 -17.72 -6.03 -11.74
C VAL A 7 -18.27 -6.92 -10.63
N GLU A 8 -19.39 -7.60 -10.88
CA GLU A 8 -19.98 -8.51 -9.89
C GLU A 8 -19.07 -9.70 -9.59
N ARG A 9 -18.45 -10.27 -10.62
CA ARG A 9 -17.45 -11.33 -10.47
C ARG A 9 -16.22 -10.86 -9.69
N LEU A 10 -15.73 -9.66 -9.94
CA LEU A 10 -14.62 -9.07 -9.17
C LEU A 10 -14.98 -8.91 -7.69
N ARG A 11 -16.18 -8.42 -7.40
CA ARG A 11 -16.67 -8.28 -6.01
C ARG A 11 -16.76 -9.63 -5.32
N HIS A 12 -17.29 -10.63 -6.00
CA HIS A 12 -17.42 -11.98 -5.46
C HIS A 12 -16.07 -12.61 -5.14
N GLU A 13 -15.10 -12.53 -6.07
CA GLU A 13 -13.75 -13.03 -5.84
C GLU A 13 -13.02 -12.22 -4.76
N GLY A 14 -13.20 -10.90 -4.74
CA GLY A 14 -12.66 -10.02 -3.70
C GLY A 14 -13.17 -10.41 -2.31
N ALA A 15 -14.47 -10.64 -2.15
CA ALA A 15 -15.06 -11.02 -0.88
C ALA A 15 -14.48 -12.33 -0.32
N LYS A 16 -14.14 -13.28 -1.18
CA LYS A 16 -13.54 -14.56 -0.78
C LYS A 16 -12.06 -14.45 -0.39
N ARG A 17 -11.35 -13.50 -0.95
CA ARG A 17 -9.88 -13.44 -0.89
C ARG A 17 -9.34 -12.20 -0.20
N TYR A 18 -10.23 -11.33 0.25
CA TYR A 18 -9.79 -10.09 0.89
C TYR A 18 -9.13 -10.37 2.23
N HIS A 19 -8.04 -9.67 2.49
CA HIS A 19 -7.19 -9.91 3.66
C HIS A 19 -7.86 -9.66 5.02
N ALA A 20 -9.00 -8.95 5.06
CA ALA A 20 -9.69 -8.60 6.31
C ALA A 20 -10.09 -9.81 7.16
N GLU A 21 -10.36 -10.95 6.52
CA GLU A 21 -10.74 -12.20 7.20
C GLU A 21 -9.55 -13.17 7.39
N HIS A 22 -8.35 -12.77 6.92
CA HIS A 22 -7.17 -13.61 7.09
C HIS A 22 -6.78 -13.70 8.59
N PRO A 23 -6.43 -14.89 9.11
CA PRO A 23 -6.08 -15.05 10.52
C PRO A 23 -5.02 -14.09 11.05
N PHE A 24 -4.01 -13.77 10.25
CA PHE A 24 -3.00 -12.79 10.61
C PHE A 24 -3.59 -11.39 10.85
N HIS A 25 -4.51 -10.95 9.97
CA HIS A 25 -5.16 -9.65 10.07
C HIS A 25 -6.07 -9.57 11.30
N LEU A 26 -6.83 -10.65 11.57
CA LEU A 26 -7.68 -10.75 12.75
C LEU A 26 -6.84 -10.69 14.04
N ARG A 27 -5.75 -11.42 14.11
CA ARG A 27 -4.82 -11.37 15.26
C ARG A 27 -4.22 -9.99 15.47
N MET A 28 -3.89 -9.29 14.39
CA MET A 28 -3.39 -7.92 14.46
C MET A 28 -4.42 -6.97 15.07
N HIS A 29 -5.68 -7.04 14.66
CA HIS A 29 -6.77 -6.22 15.21
C HIS A 29 -7.08 -6.55 16.68
N GLU A 30 -6.85 -7.78 17.10
CA GLU A 30 -7.00 -8.22 18.48
C GLU A 30 -5.79 -7.89 19.35
N GLY A 31 -4.74 -7.32 18.79
CA GLY A 31 -3.50 -7.00 19.48
C GLY A 31 -2.66 -8.22 19.87
N LEU A 32 -2.85 -9.35 19.19
CA LEU A 32 -2.20 -10.63 19.50
C LEU A 32 -0.91 -10.89 18.72
N LEU A 33 -0.48 -9.97 17.85
CA LEU A 33 0.80 -10.12 17.15
C LEU A 33 1.96 -9.79 18.08
N ASP A 34 2.97 -10.66 18.07
CA ASP A 34 4.24 -10.36 18.73
C ASP A 34 5.03 -9.28 17.97
N PRO A 35 6.00 -8.61 18.63
CA PRO A 35 6.79 -7.57 17.98
C PRO A 35 7.49 -8.00 16.68
N PRO A 36 8.13 -9.18 16.57
CA PRO A 36 8.74 -9.60 15.31
C PRO A 36 7.73 -9.75 14.16
N ALA A 37 6.53 -10.30 14.41
CA ALA A 37 5.49 -10.44 13.39
C ALA A 37 4.96 -9.07 12.94
N LEU A 38 4.77 -8.14 13.86
CA LEU A 38 4.35 -6.78 13.55
C LEU A 38 5.41 -6.03 12.74
N GLN A 39 6.68 -6.16 13.09
CA GLN A 39 7.79 -5.58 12.34
C GLN A 39 7.87 -6.13 10.91
N ALA A 40 7.75 -7.43 10.73
CA ALA A 40 7.73 -8.06 9.41
C ALA A 40 6.56 -7.55 8.57
N TRP A 41 5.38 -7.42 9.14
CA TRP A 41 4.21 -6.86 8.45
C TRP A 41 4.44 -5.42 8.02
N VAL A 42 4.95 -4.55 8.90
CA VAL A 42 5.24 -3.13 8.58
C VAL A 42 6.24 -3.02 7.44
N LEU A 43 7.32 -3.82 7.43
CA LEU A 43 8.31 -3.81 6.37
C LEU A 43 7.70 -4.19 5.01
N ASN A 44 6.92 -5.26 4.97
CA ASN A 44 6.27 -5.71 3.74
C ASN A 44 5.24 -4.69 3.23
N ARG A 45 4.45 -4.12 4.13
CA ARG A 45 3.46 -3.10 3.78
C ARG A 45 4.10 -1.79 3.33
N TYR A 46 5.18 -1.37 3.95
CA TYR A 46 5.90 -0.17 3.52
C TYR A 46 6.39 -0.30 2.09
N TYR A 47 7.01 -1.41 1.72
CA TYR A 47 7.41 -1.64 0.33
C TYR A 47 6.23 -1.56 -0.63
N TYR A 48 5.13 -2.23 -0.32
CA TYR A 48 3.90 -2.17 -1.12
C TYR A 48 3.40 -0.72 -1.25
N GLN A 49 3.38 0.04 -0.18
CA GLN A 49 2.96 1.44 -0.19
C GLN A 49 3.84 2.31 -1.11
N THR A 50 5.15 2.05 -1.16
CA THR A 50 6.05 2.78 -2.07
C THR A 50 5.76 2.53 -3.55
N ARG A 51 5.12 1.40 -3.87
CA ARG A 51 4.77 1.06 -5.27
C ARG A 51 3.47 1.69 -5.73
N ILE A 52 2.60 2.10 -4.81
CA ILE A 52 1.30 2.68 -5.15
C ILE A 52 1.42 4.00 -5.93
N PRO A 53 2.20 5.00 -5.52
CA PRO A 53 2.33 6.24 -6.31
C PRO A 53 2.99 6.01 -7.68
N ILE A 54 3.89 5.04 -7.81
CA ILE A 54 4.50 4.68 -9.11
C ILE A 54 3.43 4.08 -10.03
N LYS A 55 2.62 3.16 -9.55
CA LYS A 55 1.49 2.61 -10.28
C LYS A 55 0.49 3.71 -10.69
N ASP A 56 0.17 4.61 -9.78
CA ASP A 56 -0.75 5.72 -10.05
C ASP A 56 -0.20 6.69 -11.09
N ALA A 57 1.12 6.93 -11.12
CA ALA A 57 1.78 7.71 -12.16
C ALA A 57 1.68 7.04 -13.54
N LEU A 58 1.81 5.72 -13.61
CA LEU A 58 1.62 4.96 -14.86
C LEU A 58 0.17 5.05 -15.36
N ILE A 59 -0.80 5.04 -14.47
CA ILE A 59 -2.22 5.25 -14.81
C ILE A 59 -2.44 6.66 -15.37
N LEU A 60 -1.87 7.68 -14.70
CA LEU A 60 -1.91 9.06 -15.20
C LEU A 60 -1.36 9.19 -16.62
N ALA A 61 -0.24 8.54 -16.90
CA ALA A 61 0.44 8.60 -18.18
C ALA A 61 -0.40 8.03 -19.33
N LYS A 62 -1.41 7.20 -19.02
CA LYS A 62 -2.28 6.56 -20.00
C LYS A 62 -3.57 7.32 -20.31
N SER A 63 -3.86 8.40 -19.58
CA SER A 63 -5.10 9.14 -19.76
C SER A 63 -4.88 10.47 -20.47
N ASP A 64 -5.61 10.70 -21.56
CA ASP A 64 -5.65 11.97 -22.26
C ASP A 64 -6.66 12.96 -21.64
N GLU A 65 -7.51 12.49 -20.72
CA GLU A 65 -8.53 13.30 -20.08
C GLU A 65 -7.96 14.13 -18.93
N ARG A 66 -8.02 15.47 -19.07
CA ARG A 66 -7.57 16.40 -18.02
C ARG A 66 -8.35 16.22 -16.71
N ALA A 67 -9.66 16.05 -16.79
CA ALA A 67 -10.49 15.88 -15.59
C ALA A 67 -10.11 14.64 -14.79
N PHE A 68 -9.87 13.52 -15.48
CA PHE A 68 -9.38 12.30 -14.84
C PHE A 68 -8.02 12.51 -14.17
N ARG A 69 -7.04 13.12 -14.90
CA ARG A 69 -5.71 13.36 -14.33
C ARG A 69 -5.76 14.28 -13.10
N ARG A 70 -6.59 15.32 -13.12
CA ARG A 70 -6.79 16.23 -11.96
C ARG A 70 -7.34 15.51 -10.74
N ALA A 71 -8.21 14.53 -10.93
CA ALA A 71 -8.74 13.72 -9.84
C ALA A 71 -7.71 12.68 -9.36
N TRP A 72 -7.06 11.99 -10.30
CA TRP A 72 -6.17 10.88 -9.98
C TRP A 72 -4.84 11.29 -9.35
N ILE A 73 -4.30 12.48 -9.69
CA ILE A 73 -3.04 12.99 -9.13
C ILE A 73 -3.08 13.09 -7.60
N ARG A 74 -4.24 13.27 -7.01
CA ARG A 74 -4.41 13.31 -5.56
C ARG A 74 -3.94 12.03 -4.88
N ARG A 75 -4.09 10.90 -5.53
CA ARG A 75 -3.62 9.60 -5.01
C ARG A 75 -2.10 9.56 -4.86
N ILE A 76 -1.38 10.21 -5.74
CA ILE A 76 0.08 10.35 -5.64
C ILE A 76 0.42 11.26 -4.46
N HIS A 77 -0.25 12.39 -4.32
CA HIS A 77 -0.05 13.31 -3.19
C HIS A 77 -0.41 12.66 -1.84
N ASP A 78 -1.42 11.80 -1.80
CA ASP A 78 -1.82 11.09 -0.58
C ASP A 78 -0.69 10.17 -0.06
N HIS A 79 0.14 9.64 -0.94
CA HIS A 79 1.26 8.77 -0.58
C HIS A 79 2.58 9.53 -0.45
N ASP A 80 2.98 10.28 -1.48
CA ASP A 80 4.26 10.98 -1.55
C ASP A 80 4.28 12.27 -0.76
N GLY A 81 3.11 12.86 -0.51
CA GLY A 81 2.99 14.16 0.12
C GLY A 81 2.92 15.31 -0.88
N SER A 82 2.79 16.50 -0.35
CA SER A 82 2.75 17.78 -1.06
C SER A 82 3.40 18.86 -0.21
N ASP A 83 3.34 20.12 -0.66
CA ASP A 83 3.87 21.25 0.10
C ASP A 83 3.14 21.48 1.45
N THR A 84 1.92 20.94 1.60
CA THR A 84 1.06 21.13 2.78
C THR A 84 0.81 19.85 3.58
N ASP A 85 1.21 18.69 3.08
CA ASP A 85 0.98 17.39 3.72
C ASP A 85 2.18 16.48 3.51
N GLU A 86 2.59 15.76 4.56
CA GLU A 86 3.74 14.87 4.49
C GLU A 86 3.49 13.56 3.72
N GLY A 87 2.22 13.17 3.55
CA GLY A 87 1.81 11.96 2.85
C GLY A 87 1.87 10.67 3.66
N GLY A 88 1.21 9.65 3.13
CA GLY A 88 1.09 8.36 3.79
C GLY A 88 2.41 7.60 3.95
N LEU A 89 3.36 7.76 3.03
CA LEU A 89 4.68 7.10 3.15
C LEU A 89 5.46 7.60 4.37
N ALA A 90 5.41 8.88 4.68
CA ALA A 90 6.01 9.42 5.90
C ALA A 90 5.34 8.86 7.16
N ALA A 91 4.01 8.68 7.14
CA ALA A 91 3.28 8.05 8.23
C ALA A 91 3.71 6.59 8.43
N TRP A 92 3.93 5.83 7.37
CA TRP A 92 4.45 4.46 7.44
C TRP A 92 5.86 4.40 8.03
N LEU A 93 6.73 5.37 7.74
CA LEU A 93 8.06 5.45 8.36
C LEU A 93 7.96 5.74 9.87
N ARG A 94 7.02 6.59 10.29
CA ARG A 94 6.76 6.79 11.72
C ARG A 94 6.29 5.53 12.41
N LEU A 95 5.37 4.79 11.78
CA LEU A 95 4.92 3.50 12.28
C LEU A 95 6.08 2.50 12.39
N ALA A 96 6.94 2.44 11.39
CA ALA A 96 8.14 1.59 11.41
C ALA A 96 9.03 1.88 12.61
N ARG A 97 9.30 3.15 12.89
CA ARG A 97 10.04 3.56 14.11
C ARG A 97 9.31 3.18 15.39
N GLY A 98 7.99 3.37 15.41
CA GLY A 98 7.15 3.04 16.56
C GLY A 98 7.17 1.55 16.92
N VAL A 99 7.35 0.66 15.94
CA VAL A 99 7.49 -0.79 16.18
C VAL A 99 8.95 -1.24 16.34
N GLY A 100 9.90 -0.30 16.44
CA GLY A 100 11.30 -0.59 16.74
C GLY A 100 12.18 -0.89 15.54
N LEU A 101 11.75 -0.55 14.33
CA LEU A 101 12.56 -0.70 13.11
C LEU A 101 13.49 0.51 12.91
N ASP A 102 14.72 0.24 12.51
CA ASP A 102 15.70 1.26 12.17
C ASP A 102 15.79 1.50 10.65
N ARG A 103 16.60 2.50 10.29
CA ARG A 103 16.79 2.91 8.90
C ARG A 103 17.44 1.82 8.03
N LYS A 104 18.23 0.93 8.62
CA LYS A 104 18.87 -0.19 7.90
C LYS A 104 17.85 -1.26 7.51
N SER A 105 16.88 -1.52 8.39
CA SER A 105 15.87 -2.56 8.19
C SER A 105 15.03 -2.33 6.94
N TRP A 106 14.44 -1.14 6.74
CA TRP A 106 13.62 -0.89 5.54
C TRP A 106 14.44 -0.71 4.27
N ARG A 107 15.69 -0.21 4.33
CA ARG A 107 16.60 -0.19 3.18
C ARG A 107 16.98 -1.59 2.71
N ALA A 108 17.12 -2.53 3.64
CA ALA A 108 17.41 -3.93 3.31
C ALA A 108 16.23 -4.57 2.58
N VAL A 109 15.00 -4.32 3.05
CA VAL A 109 13.79 -4.81 2.38
C VAL A 109 13.62 -4.21 0.99
N ASP A 110 13.83 -2.91 0.83
CA ASP A 110 13.76 -2.24 -0.47
C ASP A 110 14.74 -2.86 -1.49
N ARG A 111 15.98 -3.13 -1.06
CA ARG A 111 16.96 -3.82 -1.90
C ARG A 111 16.55 -5.26 -2.23
N CYS A 112 16.08 -6.00 -1.24
CA CYS A 112 15.65 -7.39 -1.43
C CYS A 112 14.47 -7.49 -2.38
N CYS A 113 13.46 -6.64 -2.20
CA CYS A 113 12.28 -6.65 -3.05
C CYS A 113 12.55 -6.19 -4.47
N ARG A 114 13.48 -5.25 -4.68
CA ARG A 114 13.91 -4.83 -6.03
C ARG A 114 14.63 -5.92 -6.82
N ALA A 115 15.26 -6.86 -6.13
CA ALA A 115 15.95 -7.98 -6.78
C ALA A 115 14.99 -9.00 -7.41
N PHE A 116 13.68 -8.96 -7.04
CA PHE A 116 12.65 -9.87 -7.55
C PHE A 116 11.71 -9.21 -8.60
N VAL A 117 11.98 -7.99 -9.01
CA VAL A 117 11.26 -7.24 -10.05
C VAL A 117 12.19 -7.04 -11.24
#